data_b3a4ba86f53940a855795e92ce685241
#
_entry.id   b3a4ba86f53940a855795e92ce685241
#
_cell.length_a   1.000
_cell.length_b   1.000
_cell.length_c   1.000
_cell.angle_alpha   90.00
_cell.angle_beta   90.00
_cell.angle_gamma   90.00
#
_symmetry.space_group_name_H-M   'P 1'
#
loop_
_entity.id
_entity.type
_entity.pdbx_description
1 polymer ?
#
loop_
_entity_poly.entity_id
_entity_poly.type
_entity_poly.pdbx_seq_one_letter_code
_entity_poly.pdbx_strand_id
1 'polypeptide(L)'
;MKLFRSTLLILLFVFSATISAQSIIRTTLDPGELPVIPSNWTKKNVVGLDITQIAFINWNAGGTSSISGLFKGEFSRTYIKKNNKWSNELFAKYGLNKQEETELRKTDDEVKFISTYGFRKDSLSNWFYSAKFNFNTQFTNGYNYPNIDKPISRLFAPAYLFLGAGVENSNKEKDRKFYFSPVTLKTTLVLDQDLANQGAFGVRKGEFIPDPVNPDDKIWITPGQKVKTEFGILFEGHMKNEVYKNVFFENRLQLYTDYLHKFGNIDIDYDTRLDLVVNAYVKANIGIRVIYDDDIQSKKDVVDPVTGTESQVDNGPRAQLRQVLGVGLVYAFK
;
A
#
# COMPACT_ATOMS: atom_id res chain seq x y z
N MET A 1 -4.74 22.16 -26.17
CA MET A 1 -4.23 21.36 -27.29
C MET A 1 -2.72 21.49 -27.55
N LYS A 2 -2.11 22.67 -27.49
CA LYS A 2 -0.64 22.84 -27.68
C LYS A 2 0.20 22.28 -26.52
N LEU A 3 -0.26 22.33 -25.27
CA LEU A 3 0.47 21.80 -24.10
C LEU A 3 0.60 20.27 -24.11
N PHE A 4 -0.41 19.54 -24.58
CA PHE A 4 -0.41 18.07 -24.60
C PHE A 4 0.59 17.48 -25.60
N ARG A 5 0.81 18.16 -26.73
CA ARG A 5 1.84 17.75 -27.72
C ARG A 5 3.27 17.98 -27.22
N SER A 6 3.49 19.05 -26.44
CA SER A 6 4.81 19.37 -25.89
C SER A 6 5.23 18.42 -24.78
N THR A 7 4.29 17.94 -23.94
CA THR A 7 4.59 17.00 -22.85
C THR A 7 4.98 15.62 -23.33
N LEU A 8 4.35 15.14 -24.41
CA LEU A 8 4.68 13.83 -25.00
C LEU A 8 6.09 13.84 -25.64
N LEU A 9 6.48 14.94 -26.29
CA LEU A 9 7.82 15.11 -26.86
C LEU A 9 8.89 15.25 -25.80
N ILE A 10 8.61 15.89 -24.66
CA ILE A 10 9.55 16.03 -23.53
C ILE A 10 9.78 14.67 -22.84
N LEU A 11 8.75 13.84 -22.66
CA LEU A 11 8.90 12.49 -22.12
C LEU A 11 9.76 11.58 -23.02
N LEU A 12 9.63 11.68 -24.32
CA LEU A 12 10.48 10.96 -25.29
C LEU A 12 11.93 11.46 -25.30
N PHE A 13 12.16 12.77 -25.08
CA PHE A 13 13.50 13.35 -25.08
C PHE A 13 14.27 13.09 -23.78
N VAL A 14 13.61 13.03 -22.62
CA VAL A 14 14.23 12.67 -21.33
C VAL A 14 14.69 11.19 -21.35
N PHE A 15 14.00 10.32 -22.10
CA PHE A 15 14.38 8.91 -22.22
C PHE A 15 15.63 8.68 -23.10
N SER A 16 15.91 9.58 -24.04
CA SER A 16 17.09 9.47 -24.93
C SER A 16 18.38 10.03 -24.34
N ALA A 17 18.29 10.88 -23.30
CA ALA A 17 19.48 11.56 -22.71
C ALA A 17 20.20 10.73 -21.62
N THR A 18 19.63 9.63 -21.12
CA THR A 18 20.20 8.88 -20.00
C THR A 18 21.03 7.65 -20.39
N ILE A 19 21.15 7.32 -21.69
CA ILE A 19 21.89 6.12 -22.14
C ILE A 19 23.40 6.35 -22.33
N SER A 20 23.87 7.59 -22.32
CA SER A 20 25.28 7.90 -22.66
C SER A 20 26.23 8.17 -21.48
N ALA A 21 25.81 8.01 -20.23
CA ALA A 21 26.60 8.47 -19.06
C ALA A 21 27.32 7.35 -18.28
N GLN A 22 27.41 6.11 -18.76
CA GLN A 22 28.05 5.02 -17.99
C GLN A 22 29.29 4.37 -18.62
N SER A 23 30.03 5.06 -19.48
CA SER A 23 31.25 4.48 -20.07
C SER A 23 32.51 5.30 -19.88
N ILE A 24 32.70 6.01 -18.80
CA ILE A 24 34.03 6.60 -18.49
C ILE A 24 34.32 6.43 -17.01
N ILE A 25 35.42 5.79 -16.75
CA ILE A 25 36.28 5.57 -15.58
C ILE A 25 36.27 4.11 -15.11
N ARG A 26 36.96 3.30 -15.88
CA ARG A 26 37.76 2.19 -15.35
C ARG A 26 39.21 2.41 -15.84
N THR A 27 39.98 3.16 -15.09
CA THR A 27 41.44 3.15 -15.20
C THR A 27 42.02 2.67 -13.87
N THR A 28 42.45 1.43 -13.90
CA THR A 28 43.72 0.92 -13.32
C THR A 28 44.18 1.54 -12.00
N LEU A 29 43.86 0.90 -10.94
CA LEU A 29 44.76 0.55 -9.85
C LEU A 29 44.38 -0.86 -9.45
N ASP A 30 45.27 -1.80 -9.72
CA ASP A 30 45.26 -3.17 -9.22
C ASP A 30 45.88 -3.17 -7.80
N PRO A 31 45.07 -2.96 -6.73
CA PRO A 31 45.50 -3.31 -5.40
C PRO A 31 45.05 -4.76 -5.26
N GLY A 32 45.99 -5.67 -5.08
CA GLY A 32 45.75 -7.09 -4.93
C GLY A 32 44.39 -7.37 -4.28
N GLU A 33 43.58 -8.22 -4.95
CA GLU A 33 42.20 -8.51 -4.56
C GLU A 33 42.16 -8.84 -3.08
N LEU A 34 41.75 -7.83 -2.29
CA LEU A 34 41.42 -8.10 -0.90
C LEU A 34 40.29 -9.15 -0.90
N PRO A 35 40.41 -10.23 -0.11
CA PRO A 35 39.39 -11.25 -0.08
C PRO A 35 38.07 -10.64 0.18
N VAL A 36 37.12 -10.73 -0.77
CA VAL A 36 35.74 -10.23 -0.62
C VAL A 36 35.11 -11.03 0.49
N ILE A 37 35.06 -10.47 1.69
CA ILE A 37 34.35 -11.08 2.80
C ILE A 37 32.86 -11.16 2.40
N PRO A 38 32.31 -12.36 2.23
CA PRO A 38 30.92 -12.50 1.80
C PRO A 38 30.01 -11.80 2.80
N SER A 39 29.26 -10.80 2.31
CA SER A 39 28.31 -10.07 3.14
C SER A 39 27.16 -10.99 3.55
N ASN A 40 26.83 -11.00 4.85
CA ASN A 40 25.64 -11.68 5.37
C ASN A 40 24.33 -10.96 4.96
N TRP A 41 24.44 -9.82 4.28
CA TRP A 41 23.30 -9.01 3.81
C TRP A 41 22.96 -9.32 2.35
N THR A 42 21.70 -9.61 2.11
CA THR A 42 21.11 -9.61 0.77
C THR A 42 20.31 -8.33 0.60
N LYS A 43 20.50 -7.64 -0.54
CA LYS A 43 19.81 -6.39 -0.88
C LYS A 43 18.93 -6.63 -2.10
N LYS A 44 17.76 -5.99 -2.13
CA LYS A 44 16.89 -5.92 -3.30
C LYS A 44 16.34 -4.50 -3.39
N ASN A 45 16.49 -3.87 -4.53
CA ASN A 45 15.91 -2.56 -4.83
C ASN A 45 15.20 -2.67 -6.16
N VAL A 46 13.92 -2.36 -6.17
CA VAL A 46 13.08 -2.37 -7.37
C VAL A 46 12.25 -1.11 -7.39
N VAL A 47 12.27 -0.40 -8.49
CA VAL A 47 11.35 0.72 -8.76
C VAL A 47 10.56 0.41 -10.01
N GLY A 48 9.33 0.91 -10.07
CA GLY A 48 8.45 0.70 -11.19
C GLY A 48 7.56 1.92 -11.44
N LEU A 49 7.19 2.10 -12.70
CA LEU A 49 6.26 3.12 -13.13
C LEU A 49 5.28 2.50 -14.12
N ASP A 50 4.02 2.37 -13.70
CA ASP A 50 2.94 1.97 -14.59
C ASP A 50 2.29 3.24 -15.18
N ILE A 51 2.07 3.28 -16.49
CA ILE A 51 1.42 4.38 -17.19
C ILE A 51 0.28 3.81 -18.00
N THR A 52 -0.89 4.44 -17.90
CA THR A 52 -2.04 4.16 -18.76
C THR A 52 -2.52 5.47 -19.36
N GLN A 53 -2.70 5.50 -20.68
CA GLN A 53 -3.20 6.67 -21.40
C GLN A 53 -4.32 6.27 -22.35
N ILE A 54 -5.38 7.06 -22.36
CA ILE A 54 -6.45 7.05 -23.35
C ILE A 54 -6.50 8.45 -23.95
N ALA A 55 -6.40 8.58 -25.28
CA ALA A 55 -6.43 9.86 -25.94
C ALA A 55 -7.44 9.83 -27.10
N PHE A 56 -8.33 10.80 -27.14
CA PHE A 56 -9.29 11.01 -28.22
C PHE A 56 -8.91 12.27 -29.00
N ILE A 57 -8.75 12.15 -30.31
CA ILE A 57 -8.46 13.27 -31.21
C ILE A 57 -9.44 13.19 -32.37
N ASN A 58 -10.31 14.19 -32.49
CA ASN A 58 -11.36 14.24 -33.53
C ASN A 58 -12.26 12.98 -33.53
N TRP A 59 -12.53 12.46 -32.32
CA TRP A 59 -13.33 11.25 -32.11
C TRP A 59 -14.81 11.61 -31.95
N ASN A 60 -15.66 11.21 -32.89
CA ASN A 60 -17.07 11.62 -32.93
C ASN A 60 -18.01 10.74 -32.07
N ALA A 61 -17.54 9.59 -31.60
CA ALA A 61 -18.37 8.65 -30.83
C ALA A 61 -18.44 8.94 -29.33
N GLY A 62 -17.89 10.08 -28.89
CA GLY A 62 -17.77 10.42 -27.46
C GLY A 62 -16.61 9.72 -26.75
N GLY A 63 -16.27 10.18 -25.56
CA GLY A 63 -15.18 9.67 -24.74
C GLY A 63 -14.38 10.81 -24.10
N THR A 64 -13.67 10.49 -22.99
CA THR A 64 -12.85 11.46 -22.25
C THR A 64 -11.40 11.00 -22.24
N SER A 65 -10.49 11.86 -22.67
CA SER A 65 -9.06 11.59 -22.62
C SER A 65 -8.58 11.51 -21.16
N SER A 66 -7.71 10.55 -20.86
CA SER A 66 -7.16 10.39 -19.51
C SER A 66 -5.72 9.89 -19.52
N ILE A 67 -4.98 10.23 -18.47
CA ILE A 67 -3.66 9.68 -18.21
C ILE A 67 -3.56 9.30 -16.73
N SER A 68 -3.04 8.10 -16.45
CA SER A 68 -2.75 7.61 -15.12
C SER A 68 -1.29 7.23 -15.01
N GLY A 69 -0.71 7.50 -13.85
CA GLY A 69 0.63 7.06 -13.50
C GLY A 69 0.64 6.45 -12.10
N LEU A 70 1.31 5.30 -11.91
CA LEU A 70 1.52 4.67 -10.62
C LEU A 70 3.01 4.39 -10.44
N PHE A 71 3.64 5.14 -9.56
CA PHE A 71 5.00 4.87 -9.10
C PHE A 71 4.99 3.82 -7.98
N LYS A 72 5.96 2.90 -8.02
CA LYS A 72 6.14 1.83 -7.03
C LYS A 72 7.62 1.72 -6.66
N GLY A 73 7.90 1.52 -5.38
CA GLY A 73 9.24 1.24 -4.86
C GLY A 73 9.20 0.06 -3.89
N GLU A 74 10.14 -0.86 -4.02
CA GLU A 74 10.35 -1.99 -3.11
C GLU A 74 11.83 -2.07 -2.76
N PHE A 75 12.15 -1.97 -1.48
CA PHE A 75 13.50 -2.02 -0.96
C PHE A 75 13.57 -3.05 0.14
N SER A 76 14.45 -4.03 0.02
CA SER A 76 14.63 -5.01 1.08
C SER A 76 16.10 -5.19 1.47
N ARG A 77 16.29 -5.49 2.76
CA ARG A 77 17.59 -5.77 3.38
C ARG A 77 17.43 -6.97 4.29
N THR A 78 18.00 -8.09 3.91
CA THR A 78 17.92 -9.31 4.69
C THR A 78 19.33 -9.73 5.15
N TYR A 79 19.49 -9.79 6.45
CA TYR A 79 20.68 -10.31 7.13
C TYR A 79 20.45 -11.77 7.51
N ILE A 80 21.38 -12.64 7.20
CA ILE A 80 21.35 -14.04 7.64
C ILE A 80 22.74 -14.42 8.15
N LYS A 81 22.81 -14.84 9.43
CA LYS A 81 24.04 -15.37 10.00
C LYS A 81 23.68 -16.52 10.94
N LYS A 82 24.19 -17.72 10.60
CA LYS A 82 23.89 -18.96 11.35
C LYS A 82 22.35 -19.14 11.49
N ASN A 83 21.86 -19.08 12.71
CA ASN A 83 20.46 -19.32 13.06
C ASN A 83 19.60 -18.07 13.09
N ASN A 84 20.18 -16.89 12.86
CA ASN A 84 19.48 -15.61 12.91
C ASN A 84 19.19 -15.08 11.51
N LYS A 85 17.99 -14.53 11.35
CA LYS A 85 17.52 -13.83 10.15
C LYS A 85 16.91 -12.51 10.58
N TRP A 86 17.31 -11.43 9.94
CA TRP A 86 16.65 -10.13 10.11
C TRP A 86 16.32 -9.53 8.74
N SER A 87 15.05 -9.36 8.47
CA SER A 87 14.52 -8.86 7.20
C SER A 87 13.85 -7.52 7.42
N ASN A 88 14.23 -6.53 6.63
CA ASN A 88 13.61 -5.20 6.60
C ASN A 88 13.13 -4.94 5.18
N GLU A 89 11.85 -4.59 5.01
CA GLU A 89 11.21 -4.38 3.74
C GLU A 89 10.46 -3.02 3.77
N LEU A 90 10.74 -2.17 2.78
CA LEU A 90 10.06 -0.89 2.59
C LEU A 90 9.35 -0.91 1.23
N PHE A 91 8.07 -0.65 1.26
CA PHE A 91 7.22 -0.49 0.08
C PHE A 91 6.68 0.92 0.03
N ALA A 92 6.69 1.52 -1.15
CA ALA A 92 6.07 2.81 -1.40
C ALA A 92 5.28 2.75 -2.70
N LYS A 93 4.09 3.35 -2.72
CA LYS A 93 3.27 3.50 -3.93
C LYS A 93 2.66 4.90 -3.95
N TYR A 94 2.63 5.49 -5.13
CA TYR A 94 1.94 6.77 -5.35
C TYR A 94 1.33 6.80 -6.75
N GLY A 95 0.02 6.91 -6.80
CA GLY A 95 -0.75 6.90 -8.03
C GLY A 95 -1.52 8.20 -8.24
N LEU A 96 -1.52 8.67 -9.47
CA LEU A 96 -2.23 9.86 -9.93
C LEU A 96 -3.01 9.54 -11.20
N ASN A 97 -4.16 10.18 -11.34
CA ASN A 97 -4.97 10.17 -12.57
C ASN A 97 -5.38 11.59 -12.93
N LYS A 98 -5.32 11.91 -14.20
CA LYS A 98 -5.84 13.15 -14.78
C LYS A 98 -6.77 12.79 -15.94
N GLN A 99 -8.01 13.22 -15.86
CA GLN A 99 -8.96 13.19 -16.96
C GLN A 99 -9.10 14.60 -17.56
N GLU A 100 -9.55 14.67 -18.80
CA GLU A 100 -9.90 15.93 -19.44
C GLU A 100 -10.99 16.62 -18.60
N GLU A 101 -10.89 17.93 -18.44
CA GLU A 101 -11.83 18.77 -17.66
C GLU A 101 -11.92 18.45 -16.15
N THR A 102 -11.13 17.52 -15.60
CA THR A 102 -11.07 17.29 -14.16
C THR A 102 -9.74 17.72 -13.58
N GLU A 103 -9.67 17.85 -12.26
CA GLU A 103 -8.40 18.06 -11.57
C GLU A 103 -7.59 16.75 -11.45
N LEU A 104 -6.31 16.89 -11.09
CA LEU A 104 -5.43 15.76 -10.81
C LEU A 104 -5.92 15.04 -9.53
N ARG A 105 -6.19 13.73 -9.65
CA ARG A 105 -6.73 12.93 -8.56
C ARG A 105 -5.73 11.88 -8.11
N LYS A 106 -5.64 11.70 -6.80
CA LYS A 106 -4.88 10.61 -6.20
C LYS A 106 -5.65 9.28 -6.39
N THR A 107 -4.95 8.25 -6.86
CA THR A 107 -5.51 6.89 -7.05
C THR A 107 -4.89 5.85 -6.13
N ASP A 108 -3.66 6.07 -5.66
CA ASP A 108 -2.96 5.20 -4.73
C ASP A 108 -1.99 6.03 -3.86
N ASP A 109 -1.79 5.61 -2.62
CA ASP A 109 -0.87 6.26 -1.69
C ASP A 109 -0.61 5.31 -0.51
N GLU A 110 0.57 4.72 -0.47
CA GLU A 110 0.93 3.77 0.58
C GLU A 110 2.43 3.84 0.86
N VAL A 111 2.78 3.90 2.13
CA VAL A 111 4.13 3.62 2.64
C VAL A 111 4.01 2.52 3.69
N LYS A 112 4.66 1.38 3.44
CA LYS A 112 4.65 0.23 4.34
C LYS A 112 6.08 -0.19 4.67
N PHE A 113 6.38 -0.28 5.96
CA PHE A 113 7.64 -0.77 6.46
C PHE A 113 7.41 -2.04 7.30
N ILE A 114 8.16 -3.09 7.00
CA ILE A 114 8.09 -4.38 7.70
C ILE A 114 9.49 -4.73 8.18
N SER A 115 9.63 -5.03 9.47
CA SER A 115 10.86 -5.54 10.06
C SER A 115 10.55 -6.85 10.77
N THR A 116 11.24 -7.93 10.40
CA THR A 116 11.06 -9.26 10.99
C THR A 116 12.40 -9.80 11.45
N TYR A 117 12.53 -10.04 12.74
CA TYR A 117 13.65 -10.78 13.30
C TYR A 117 13.23 -12.21 13.60
N GLY A 118 14.01 -13.18 13.14
CA GLY A 118 13.75 -14.61 13.33
C GLY A 118 14.97 -15.36 13.84
N PHE A 119 14.72 -16.31 14.73
CA PHE A 119 15.69 -17.27 15.24
C PHE A 119 15.20 -18.69 14.96
N ARG A 120 16.08 -19.58 14.49
CA ARG A 120 15.80 -21.00 14.29
C ARG A 120 16.79 -21.87 15.06
N LYS A 121 16.32 -23.02 15.58
CA LYS A 121 17.19 -23.95 16.32
C LYS A 121 18.14 -24.70 15.37
N ASP A 122 17.63 -25.11 14.21
CA ASP A 122 18.37 -25.83 13.19
C ASP A 122 18.57 -24.95 11.95
N SER A 123 19.81 -24.87 11.47
CA SER A 123 20.18 -24.08 10.29
C SER A 123 19.55 -24.58 8.97
N LEU A 124 19.09 -25.82 8.91
CA LEU A 124 18.38 -26.39 7.76
C LEU A 124 16.88 -26.17 7.82
N SER A 125 16.34 -25.80 8.97
CA SER A 125 14.89 -25.55 9.15
C SER A 125 14.47 -24.28 8.44
N ASN A 126 13.28 -24.32 7.82
CA ASN A 126 12.58 -23.14 7.28
C ASN A 126 11.71 -22.44 8.33
N TRP A 127 11.61 -22.97 9.54
CA TRP A 127 10.82 -22.43 10.65
C TRP A 127 11.66 -21.57 11.57
N PHE A 128 11.15 -20.37 11.87
CA PHE A 128 11.77 -19.38 12.74
C PHE A 128 10.79 -18.99 13.86
N TYR A 129 11.25 -18.88 15.09
CA TYR A 129 10.60 -18.06 16.11
C TYR A 129 10.84 -16.61 15.75
N SER A 130 9.81 -15.81 15.61
CA SER A 130 9.94 -14.47 15.01
C SER A 130 9.21 -13.41 15.79
N ALA A 131 9.85 -12.23 15.89
CA ALA A 131 9.20 -10.97 16.24
C ALA A 131 9.07 -10.13 14.98
N LYS A 132 7.88 -9.55 14.78
CA LYS A 132 7.56 -8.76 13.58
C LYS A 132 6.98 -7.42 13.96
N PHE A 133 7.49 -6.39 13.32
CA PHE A 133 6.96 -5.04 13.30
C PHE A 133 6.49 -4.71 11.89
N ASN A 134 5.27 -4.20 11.76
CA ASN A 134 4.72 -3.73 10.50
C ASN A 134 4.09 -2.36 10.73
N PHE A 135 4.46 -1.40 9.91
CA PHE A 135 3.93 -0.05 9.92
C PHE A 135 3.44 0.31 8.52
N ASN A 136 2.21 0.79 8.42
CA ASN A 136 1.59 1.19 7.15
C ASN A 136 0.88 2.52 7.32
N THR A 137 1.10 3.45 6.39
CA THR A 137 0.41 4.74 6.31
C THR A 137 0.37 5.26 4.88
N GLN A 138 -0.23 6.40 4.69
CA GLN A 138 -0.17 7.21 3.47
C GLN A 138 0.59 8.51 3.74
N PHE A 139 1.00 9.24 2.70
CA PHE A 139 1.78 10.47 2.86
C PHE A 139 1.11 11.73 2.31
N THR A 140 0.02 11.60 1.54
CA THR A 140 -0.75 12.76 1.05
C THR A 140 -2.22 12.69 1.45
N ASN A 141 -2.93 13.81 1.34
CA ASN A 141 -4.36 13.85 1.62
C ASN A 141 -5.14 13.01 0.60
N GLY A 142 -6.16 12.30 1.08
CA GLY A 142 -7.17 11.64 0.26
C GLY A 142 -8.48 12.40 0.29
N TYR A 143 -9.23 12.37 -0.81
CA TYR A 143 -10.49 13.09 -0.96
C TYR A 143 -11.57 12.20 -1.55
N ASN A 144 -12.83 12.51 -1.26
CA ASN A 144 -13.98 11.90 -1.90
C ASN A 144 -14.36 12.72 -3.14
N TYR A 145 -13.61 12.53 -4.22
CA TYR A 145 -13.79 13.31 -5.45
C TYR A 145 -15.24 13.25 -5.99
N PRO A 146 -15.77 14.36 -6.54
CA PRO A 146 -15.09 15.61 -6.91
C PRO A 146 -14.84 16.57 -5.77
N ASN A 147 -15.39 16.34 -4.56
CA ASN A 147 -15.23 17.21 -3.41
C ASN A 147 -13.82 17.12 -2.83
N ILE A 148 -13.11 18.25 -2.80
CA ILE A 148 -11.74 18.39 -2.25
C ILE A 148 -11.68 19.33 -1.04
N ASP A 149 -12.83 19.84 -0.54
CA ASP A 149 -12.87 20.78 0.57
C ASP A 149 -12.41 20.11 1.88
N LYS A 150 -12.84 18.86 2.08
CA LYS A 150 -12.52 18.10 3.29
C LYS A 150 -11.81 16.80 2.94
N PRO A 151 -10.57 16.60 3.38
CA PRO A 151 -9.88 15.33 3.19
C PRO A 151 -10.54 14.23 4.04
N ILE A 152 -10.63 13.03 3.47
CA ILE A 152 -11.10 11.82 4.14
C ILE A 152 -9.96 10.99 4.73
N SER A 153 -8.72 11.35 4.41
CA SER A 153 -7.50 10.76 4.97
C SER A 153 -6.32 11.72 4.84
N ARG A 154 -5.35 11.61 5.76
CA ARG A 154 -4.14 12.45 5.82
C ARG A 154 -2.92 11.62 6.25
N LEU A 155 -1.74 12.21 6.26
CA LEU A 155 -0.54 11.59 6.84
C LEU A 155 -0.82 11.16 8.29
N PHE A 156 -0.54 9.91 8.64
CA PHE A 156 -0.87 9.27 9.93
C PHE A 156 -2.36 9.33 10.32
N ALA A 157 -3.24 9.49 9.35
CA ALA A 157 -4.68 9.42 9.52
C ALA A 157 -5.34 8.75 8.28
N PRO A 158 -5.24 7.36 8.16
CA PRO A 158 -4.75 6.44 9.18
C PRO A 158 -3.26 6.13 9.12
N ALA A 159 -2.72 5.62 10.23
CA ALA A 159 -1.55 4.77 10.24
C ALA A 159 -1.84 3.51 11.06
N TYR A 160 -1.36 2.37 10.58
CA TYR A 160 -1.52 1.07 11.21
C TYR A 160 -0.16 0.52 11.64
N LEU A 161 -0.09 0.07 12.88
CA LEU A 161 1.09 -0.52 13.46
C LEU A 161 0.73 -1.90 14.01
N PHE A 162 1.51 -2.92 13.63
CA PHE A 162 1.41 -4.26 14.18
C PHE A 162 2.74 -4.63 14.81
N LEU A 163 2.68 -5.12 16.05
CA LEU A 163 3.83 -5.68 16.74
C LEU A 163 3.44 -7.07 17.27
N GLY A 164 4.06 -8.12 16.73
CA GLY A 164 3.69 -9.48 17.03
C GLY A 164 4.89 -10.38 17.29
N ALA A 165 4.65 -11.42 18.09
CA ALA A 165 5.59 -12.51 18.33
C ALA A 165 4.95 -13.85 18.00
N GLY A 166 5.66 -14.69 17.24
CA GLY A 166 5.11 -15.94 16.75
C GLY A 166 6.11 -16.80 15.99
N VAL A 167 5.64 -17.47 14.97
CA VAL A 167 6.45 -18.35 14.13
C VAL A 167 6.35 -17.95 12.66
N GLU A 168 7.47 -18.00 11.96
CA GLU A 168 7.56 -17.77 10.51
C GLU A 168 8.06 -19.04 9.82
N ASN A 169 7.38 -19.45 8.74
CA ASN A 169 7.93 -20.39 7.76
C ASN A 169 8.37 -19.61 6.53
N SER A 170 9.64 -19.67 6.18
CA SER A 170 10.22 -18.92 5.05
C SER A 170 11.02 -19.85 4.16
N ASN A 171 10.49 -20.13 2.96
CA ASN A 171 11.16 -20.93 1.96
C ASN A 171 11.50 -20.04 0.74
N LYS A 172 12.79 -19.75 0.54
CA LYS A 172 13.27 -18.90 -0.54
C LYS A 172 13.17 -19.55 -1.92
N GLU A 173 13.35 -20.87 -2.02
CA GLU A 173 13.29 -21.61 -3.29
C GLU A 173 11.88 -21.61 -3.88
N LYS A 174 10.87 -21.64 -3.00
CA LYS A 174 9.45 -21.61 -3.37
C LYS A 174 8.83 -20.22 -3.29
N ASP A 175 9.62 -19.17 -3.03
CA ASP A 175 9.17 -17.79 -2.78
C ASP A 175 7.89 -17.73 -1.93
N ARG A 176 7.98 -18.37 -0.73
CA ARG A 176 6.86 -18.57 0.16
C ARG A 176 7.21 -18.17 1.59
N LYS A 177 6.34 -17.37 2.21
CA LYS A 177 6.43 -16.98 3.62
C LYS A 177 5.06 -17.14 4.27
N PHE A 178 5.01 -17.73 5.46
CA PHE A 178 3.85 -17.74 6.34
C PHE A 178 4.28 -17.27 7.72
N TYR A 179 3.51 -16.39 8.31
CA TYR A 179 3.72 -15.90 9.65
C TYR A 179 2.45 -16.07 10.47
N PHE A 180 2.56 -16.67 11.62
CA PHE A 180 1.48 -16.82 12.58
C PHE A 180 1.92 -16.26 13.91
N SER A 181 1.17 -15.30 14.44
CA SER A 181 1.40 -14.66 15.72
C SER A 181 0.14 -14.77 16.59
N PRO A 182 0.16 -15.58 17.64
CA PRO A 182 -0.92 -15.63 18.62
C PRO A 182 -0.94 -14.39 19.54
N VAL A 183 0.13 -13.60 19.52
CA VAL A 183 0.30 -12.42 20.37
C VAL A 183 0.67 -11.24 19.46
N THR A 184 -0.32 -10.45 19.07
CA THR A 184 -0.14 -9.28 18.21
C THR A 184 -0.88 -8.08 18.78
N LEU A 185 -0.14 -6.98 18.95
CA LEU A 185 -0.68 -5.66 19.20
C LEU A 185 -0.94 -4.98 17.85
N LYS A 186 -2.20 -4.61 17.57
CA LYS A 186 -2.59 -3.76 16.44
C LYS A 186 -2.91 -2.38 16.98
N THR A 187 -2.30 -1.33 16.45
CA THR A 187 -2.60 0.06 16.83
C THR A 187 -2.99 0.84 15.58
N THR A 188 -4.16 1.44 15.61
CA THR A 188 -4.66 2.37 14.60
C THR A 188 -4.47 3.78 15.11
N LEU A 189 -3.76 4.61 14.33
CA LEU A 189 -3.51 6.01 14.61
C LEU A 189 -4.32 6.87 13.64
N VAL A 190 -5.03 7.86 14.16
CA VAL A 190 -5.76 8.88 13.38
C VAL A 190 -5.39 10.25 13.97
N LEU A 191 -4.20 10.75 13.60
CA LEU A 191 -3.63 11.96 14.23
C LEU A 191 -4.36 13.24 13.87
N ASP A 192 -5.19 13.24 12.83
CA ASP A 192 -6.08 14.34 12.50
C ASP A 192 -7.30 14.35 13.42
N GLN A 193 -7.56 15.48 14.10
CA GLN A 193 -8.62 15.55 15.09
C GLN A 193 -10.03 15.52 14.46
N ASP A 194 -10.20 16.11 13.28
CA ASP A 194 -11.49 16.15 12.59
C ASP A 194 -11.91 14.76 12.14
N LEU A 195 -10.96 13.97 11.62
CA LEU A 195 -11.18 12.57 11.26
C LEU A 195 -11.41 11.71 12.51
N ALA A 196 -10.65 11.93 13.58
CA ALA A 196 -10.85 11.23 14.85
C ALA A 196 -12.22 11.54 15.47
N ASN A 197 -12.66 12.79 15.42
CA ASN A 197 -13.99 13.20 15.89
C ASN A 197 -15.12 12.52 15.12
N GLN A 198 -14.91 12.19 13.84
CA GLN A 198 -15.86 11.46 13.01
C GLN A 198 -15.85 9.95 13.28
N GLY A 199 -14.86 9.42 14.05
CA GLY A 199 -14.66 7.99 14.26
C GLY A 199 -14.07 7.31 13.02
N ALA A 200 -13.34 8.05 12.16
CA ALA A 200 -12.74 7.50 10.97
C ALA A 200 -11.78 6.35 11.31
N PHE A 201 -11.70 5.34 10.44
CA PHE A 201 -10.80 4.19 10.58
C PHE A 201 -10.98 3.38 11.87
N GLY A 202 -12.20 3.41 12.46
CA GLY A 202 -12.56 2.59 13.62
C GLY A 202 -12.11 3.13 14.98
N VAL A 203 -11.58 4.35 15.09
CA VAL A 203 -11.32 4.97 16.38
C VAL A 203 -12.62 5.44 17.03
N ARG A 204 -12.62 5.64 18.36
CA ARG A 204 -13.81 6.09 19.06
C ARG A 204 -14.18 7.50 18.62
N LYS A 205 -15.42 7.65 18.11
CA LYS A 205 -16.02 8.92 17.69
C LYS A 205 -16.11 9.90 18.87
N GLY A 206 -15.98 11.18 18.58
CA GLY A 206 -16.25 12.25 19.53
C GLY A 206 -17.75 12.45 19.77
N GLU A 207 -18.07 13.00 20.94
CA GLU A 207 -19.43 13.40 21.31
C GLU A 207 -19.57 14.92 21.21
N PHE A 208 -20.68 15.39 20.66
CA PHE A 208 -20.90 16.81 20.45
C PHE A 208 -22.36 17.17 20.73
N ILE A 209 -22.60 18.47 21.01
CA ILE A 209 -23.91 19.10 20.98
C ILE A 209 -23.95 20.13 19.85
N PRO A 210 -25.13 20.40 19.25
CA PRO A 210 -25.28 21.52 18.33
C PRO A 210 -24.93 22.85 19.04
N ASP A 211 -24.27 23.77 18.30
CA ASP A 211 -24.03 25.10 18.84
C ASP A 211 -25.37 25.85 19.01
N PRO A 212 -25.68 26.41 20.22
CA PRO A 212 -26.91 27.14 20.45
C PRO A 212 -27.08 28.40 19.57
N VAL A 213 -25.98 28.97 19.09
CA VAL A 213 -25.96 30.17 18.24
C VAL A 213 -26.03 29.81 16.76
N ASN A 214 -25.25 28.79 16.36
CA ASN A 214 -25.19 28.27 15.00
C ASN A 214 -25.47 26.76 15.01
N PRO A 215 -26.71 26.29 14.87
CA PRO A 215 -27.07 24.88 14.98
C PRO A 215 -26.35 23.95 13.99
N ASP A 216 -25.81 24.49 12.91
CA ASP A 216 -25.01 23.76 11.93
C ASP A 216 -23.57 23.47 12.43
N ASP A 217 -23.10 24.22 13.44
CA ASP A 217 -21.82 24.03 14.08
C ASP A 217 -21.88 23.01 15.23
N LYS A 218 -20.75 22.41 15.57
CA LYS A 218 -20.65 21.37 16.61
C LYS A 218 -19.75 21.82 17.75
N ILE A 219 -20.26 21.79 18.97
CA ILE A 219 -19.46 21.96 20.19
C ILE A 219 -19.09 20.55 20.68
N TRP A 220 -17.82 20.21 20.61
CA TRP A 220 -17.33 18.90 21.05
C TRP A 220 -17.26 18.85 22.57
N ILE A 221 -18.03 17.94 23.19
CA ILE A 221 -18.01 17.67 24.64
C ILE A 221 -16.82 16.72 24.92
N THR A 222 -16.70 15.66 24.13
CA THR A 222 -15.60 14.69 24.23
C THR A 222 -14.96 14.56 22.86
N PRO A 223 -13.68 14.91 22.70
CA PRO A 223 -13.00 14.74 21.41
C PRO A 223 -12.88 13.26 21.04
N GLY A 224 -12.90 12.96 19.76
CA GLY A 224 -12.63 11.62 19.23
C GLY A 224 -11.22 11.14 19.59
N GLN A 225 -11.09 9.85 19.82
CA GLN A 225 -9.80 9.24 20.14
C GLN A 225 -8.95 9.14 18.87
N LYS A 226 -7.68 9.51 19.01
CA LYS A 226 -6.69 9.43 17.91
C LYS A 226 -6.00 8.08 17.83
N VAL A 227 -6.16 7.24 18.83
CA VAL A 227 -5.45 5.96 18.96
C VAL A 227 -6.45 4.89 19.38
N LYS A 228 -6.49 3.81 18.64
CA LYS A 228 -7.16 2.56 19.01
C LYS A 228 -6.12 1.47 19.08
N THR A 229 -6.09 0.71 20.17
CA THR A 229 -5.18 -0.41 20.36
C THR A 229 -5.98 -1.69 20.59
N GLU A 230 -5.62 -2.73 19.88
CA GLU A 230 -6.24 -4.04 19.87
C GLU A 230 -5.18 -5.09 20.13
N PHE A 231 -5.57 -6.21 20.69
CA PHE A 231 -4.68 -7.32 21.00
C PHE A 231 -5.27 -8.63 20.52
N GLY A 232 -4.57 -9.35 19.64
CA GLY A 232 -5.18 -10.48 18.96
C GLY A 232 -4.23 -11.42 18.25
N ILE A 233 -4.79 -12.18 17.32
CA ILE A 233 -4.10 -13.15 16.46
C ILE A 233 -3.88 -12.53 15.08
N LEU A 234 -2.65 -12.69 14.56
CA LEU A 234 -2.31 -12.31 13.20
C LEU A 234 -1.81 -13.52 12.42
N PHE A 235 -2.38 -13.71 11.23
CA PHE A 235 -1.85 -14.62 10.22
C PHE A 235 -1.50 -13.84 8.96
N GLU A 236 -0.30 -14.07 8.42
CA GLU A 236 0.09 -13.51 7.12
C GLU A 236 0.66 -14.62 6.23
N GLY A 237 0.25 -14.61 4.97
CA GLY A 237 0.73 -15.50 3.93
C GLY A 237 1.21 -14.72 2.72
N HIS A 238 2.35 -15.10 2.18
CA HIS A 238 2.87 -14.62 0.90
C HIS A 238 3.35 -15.80 0.08
N MET A 239 2.91 -15.88 -1.17
CA MET A 239 3.38 -16.87 -2.15
C MET A 239 3.50 -16.22 -3.51
N LYS A 240 4.59 -16.54 -4.21
CA LYS A 240 4.79 -16.16 -5.60
C LYS A 240 5.30 -17.35 -6.39
N ASN A 241 4.60 -17.71 -7.45
CA ASN A 241 4.94 -18.84 -8.29
C ASN A 241 4.94 -18.44 -9.77
N GLU A 242 5.88 -18.96 -10.53
CA GLU A 242 5.80 -18.95 -11.99
C GLU A 242 4.79 -20.02 -12.42
N VAL A 243 3.60 -19.63 -12.84
CA VAL A 243 2.51 -20.54 -13.26
C VAL A 243 2.61 -20.90 -14.74
N TYR A 244 3.26 -20.07 -15.52
CA TYR A 244 3.63 -20.31 -16.92
C TYR A 244 4.89 -19.49 -17.21
N LYS A 245 5.64 -19.85 -18.26
CA LYS A 245 6.88 -19.14 -18.64
C LYS A 245 6.65 -17.62 -18.68
N ASN A 246 7.39 -16.87 -17.84
CA ASN A 246 7.28 -15.42 -17.66
C ASN A 246 5.93 -14.92 -17.12
N VAL A 247 5.09 -15.80 -16.57
CA VAL A 247 3.82 -15.46 -15.92
C VAL A 247 3.89 -15.84 -14.45
N PHE A 248 3.86 -14.85 -13.58
CA PHE A 248 3.98 -15.04 -12.13
C PHE A 248 2.66 -14.72 -11.44
N PHE A 249 2.22 -15.63 -10.59
CA PHE A 249 1.06 -15.45 -9.74
C PHE A 249 1.51 -15.22 -8.32
N GLU A 250 1.15 -14.06 -7.76
CA GLU A 250 1.52 -13.62 -6.42
C GLU A 250 0.27 -13.43 -5.59
N ASN A 251 0.29 -13.97 -4.36
CA ASN A 251 -0.78 -13.85 -3.37
C ASN A 251 -0.21 -13.35 -2.07
N ARG A 252 -0.91 -12.42 -1.44
CA ARG A 252 -0.66 -11.92 -0.09
C ARG A 252 -1.96 -11.92 0.67
N LEU A 253 -1.97 -12.54 1.83
CA LEU A 253 -3.12 -12.61 2.71
C LEU A 253 -2.71 -12.18 4.10
N GLN A 254 -3.49 -11.28 4.71
CA GLN A 254 -3.39 -10.93 6.11
C GLN A 254 -4.77 -11.15 6.75
N LEU A 255 -4.79 -11.86 7.86
CA LEU A 255 -5.97 -12.10 8.68
C LEU A 255 -5.66 -11.67 10.10
N TYR A 256 -6.54 -10.88 10.70
CA TYR A 256 -6.42 -10.45 12.08
C TYR A 256 -7.76 -10.61 12.81
N THR A 257 -7.72 -11.00 14.08
CA THR A 257 -8.89 -11.00 14.97
C THR A 257 -8.48 -10.53 16.37
N ASP A 258 -9.29 -9.64 16.96
CA ASP A 258 -9.07 -9.10 18.30
C ASP A 258 -9.59 -10.07 19.37
N TYR A 259 -8.84 -10.28 20.45
CA TYR A 259 -9.25 -11.09 21.59
C TYR A 259 -10.31 -10.42 22.48
N LEU A 260 -10.28 -9.09 22.53
CA LEU A 260 -11.02 -8.31 23.54
C LEU A 260 -12.36 -7.81 23.00
N HIS A 261 -12.45 -7.61 21.69
CA HIS A 261 -13.65 -7.06 21.05
C HIS A 261 -14.09 -7.96 19.91
N LYS A 262 -15.28 -8.58 20.04
CA LYS A 262 -15.90 -9.40 18.99
C LYS A 262 -14.96 -10.51 18.45
N PHE A 263 -14.31 -11.27 19.33
CA PHE A 263 -13.45 -12.38 18.92
C PHE A 263 -14.16 -13.31 17.92
N GLY A 264 -13.46 -13.61 16.83
CA GLY A 264 -14.01 -14.39 15.71
C GLY A 264 -14.44 -13.52 14.52
N ASN A 265 -14.60 -12.19 14.67
CA ASN A 265 -14.63 -11.30 13.53
C ASN A 265 -13.20 -11.18 12.99
N ILE A 266 -13.07 -11.37 11.68
CA ILE A 266 -11.75 -11.46 11.03
C ILE A 266 -11.62 -10.30 10.07
N ASP A 267 -10.64 -9.43 10.32
CA ASP A 267 -10.16 -8.45 9.35
C ASP A 267 -9.38 -9.18 8.27
N ILE A 268 -9.66 -8.85 7.02
CA ILE A 268 -9.07 -9.49 5.84
C ILE A 268 -8.42 -8.42 4.97
N ASP A 269 -7.15 -8.61 4.62
CA ASP A 269 -6.47 -7.89 3.54
C ASP A 269 -5.88 -8.93 2.59
N TYR A 270 -6.52 -9.10 1.44
CA TYR A 270 -6.11 -10.06 0.43
C TYR A 270 -5.74 -9.35 -0.87
N ASP A 271 -4.48 -9.48 -1.26
CA ASP A 271 -3.92 -8.92 -2.52
C ASP A 271 -3.45 -10.07 -3.40
N THR A 272 -4.00 -10.18 -4.59
CA THR A 272 -3.59 -11.16 -5.59
C THR A 272 -3.21 -10.46 -6.89
N ARG A 273 -2.12 -10.94 -7.51
CA ARG A 273 -1.57 -10.32 -8.72
C ARG A 273 -1.02 -11.34 -9.70
N LEU A 274 -1.33 -11.13 -10.97
CA LEU A 274 -0.74 -11.83 -12.10
C LEU A 274 0.21 -10.87 -12.81
N ASP A 275 1.50 -11.18 -12.79
CA ASP A 275 2.56 -10.43 -13.50
C ASP A 275 2.96 -11.16 -14.78
N LEU A 276 2.86 -10.49 -15.93
CA LEU A 276 3.33 -10.97 -17.21
C LEU A 276 4.64 -10.23 -17.55
N VAL A 277 5.75 -10.95 -17.56
CA VAL A 277 7.07 -10.39 -17.79
C VAL A 277 7.38 -10.43 -19.28
N VAL A 278 7.39 -9.29 -19.94
CA VAL A 278 7.72 -9.16 -21.37
C VAL A 278 9.23 -9.23 -21.56
N ASN A 279 9.98 -8.47 -20.75
CA ASN A 279 11.45 -8.48 -20.73
C ASN A 279 11.95 -7.95 -19.37
N ALA A 280 13.26 -7.68 -19.24
CA ALA A 280 13.87 -7.20 -17.99
C ALA A 280 13.31 -5.86 -17.49
N TYR A 281 12.65 -5.07 -18.35
CA TYR A 281 12.21 -3.72 -18.03
C TYR A 281 10.68 -3.55 -18.15
N VAL A 282 9.99 -4.35 -18.96
CA VAL A 282 8.57 -4.20 -19.27
C VAL A 282 7.78 -5.35 -18.66
N LYS A 283 6.74 -5.01 -17.91
CA LYS A 283 5.78 -5.96 -17.34
C LYS A 283 4.35 -5.45 -17.51
N ALA A 284 3.43 -6.38 -17.74
CA ALA A 284 2.02 -6.13 -17.55
C ALA A 284 1.57 -6.80 -16.24
N ASN A 285 0.59 -6.21 -15.56
CA ASN A 285 0.05 -6.78 -14.33
C ASN A 285 -1.46 -6.61 -14.23
N ILE A 286 -2.09 -7.62 -13.65
CA ILE A 286 -3.49 -7.60 -13.25
C ILE A 286 -3.49 -7.88 -11.76
N GLY A 287 -4.05 -6.96 -10.96
CA GLY A 287 -4.11 -7.09 -9.51
C GLY A 287 -5.54 -6.89 -8.99
N ILE A 288 -5.88 -7.64 -7.97
CA ILE A 288 -7.13 -7.50 -7.21
C ILE A 288 -6.76 -7.45 -5.74
N ARG A 289 -7.26 -6.43 -5.02
CA ARG A 289 -7.16 -6.36 -3.55
C ARG A 289 -8.54 -6.27 -2.95
N VAL A 290 -8.78 -7.08 -1.94
CA VAL A 290 -10.00 -7.09 -1.13
C VAL A 290 -9.61 -6.76 0.29
N ILE A 291 -10.27 -5.76 0.88
CA ILE A 291 -10.10 -5.37 2.28
C ILE A 291 -11.47 -5.48 2.96
N TYR A 292 -11.52 -6.15 4.09
CA TYR A 292 -12.65 -6.18 5.00
C TYR A 292 -12.15 -5.91 6.41
N ASP A 293 -12.75 -4.96 7.11
CA ASP A 293 -12.49 -4.63 8.50
C ASP A 293 -13.85 -4.29 9.13
N ASP A 294 -14.24 -5.02 10.18
CA ASP A 294 -15.56 -4.89 10.78
C ASP A 294 -15.70 -3.63 11.65
N ASP A 295 -14.61 -2.95 11.93
CA ASP A 295 -14.58 -1.67 12.64
C ASP A 295 -14.76 -0.47 11.70
N ILE A 296 -14.59 -0.67 10.38
CA ILE A 296 -14.72 0.40 9.38
C ILE A 296 -16.13 0.40 8.80
N GLN A 297 -16.92 1.40 9.22
CA GLN A 297 -18.28 1.58 8.71
C GLN A 297 -18.27 2.19 7.30
N SER A 298 -19.00 1.56 6.39
CA SER A 298 -19.30 2.15 5.08
C SER A 298 -20.44 3.18 5.23
N LYS A 299 -20.45 4.18 4.37
CA LYS A 299 -21.54 5.16 4.28
C LYS A 299 -22.38 4.87 3.05
N LYS A 300 -23.68 5.12 3.15
CA LYS A 300 -24.63 5.06 2.05
C LYS A 300 -25.36 6.39 1.96
N ASP A 301 -25.43 6.94 0.75
CA ASP A 301 -26.25 8.11 0.48
C ASP A 301 -27.73 7.68 0.49
N VAL A 302 -28.53 8.36 1.28
CA VAL A 302 -29.98 8.16 1.38
C VAL A 302 -30.64 9.50 1.10
N VAL A 303 -31.59 9.50 0.17
CA VAL A 303 -32.44 10.66 -0.13
C VAL A 303 -33.69 10.52 0.74
N ASP A 304 -33.96 11.52 1.55
CA ASP A 304 -35.21 11.60 2.30
C ASP A 304 -36.36 11.73 1.30
N PRO A 305 -37.34 10.80 1.30
CA PRO A 305 -38.40 10.80 0.30
C PRO A 305 -39.39 11.98 0.50
N VAL A 306 -39.37 12.66 1.66
CA VAL A 306 -40.26 13.77 1.97
C VAL A 306 -39.62 15.12 1.69
N THR A 307 -38.33 15.27 2.05
CA THR A 307 -37.61 16.56 1.93
C THR A 307 -36.72 16.64 0.70
N GLY A 308 -36.44 15.49 0.05
CA GLY A 308 -35.46 15.41 -1.06
C GLY A 308 -34.00 15.63 -0.61
N THR A 309 -33.75 15.74 0.70
CA THR A 309 -32.42 16.02 1.23
C THR A 309 -31.54 14.75 1.17
N GLU A 310 -30.36 14.87 0.59
CA GLU A 310 -29.36 13.80 0.62
C GLU A 310 -28.64 13.80 1.96
N SER A 311 -28.58 12.63 2.60
CA SER A 311 -27.84 12.41 3.84
C SER A 311 -27.02 11.13 3.77
N GLN A 312 -25.86 11.11 4.44
CA GLN A 312 -25.04 9.91 4.56
C GLN A 312 -25.35 9.18 5.86
N VAL A 313 -25.81 7.94 5.74
CA VAL A 313 -26.06 7.05 6.89
C VAL A 313 -25.03 5.92 6.95
N ASP A 314 -24.70 5.50 8.17
CA ASP A 314 -23.85 4.33 8.38
C ASP A 314 -24.55 3.07 7.87
N ASN A 315 -23.83 2.27 7.06
CA ASN A 315 -24.38 1.10 6.36
C ASN A 315 -23.65 -0.20 6.73
N GLY A 316 -23.00 -0.21 7.88
CA GLY A 316 -22.23 -1.34 8.38
C GLY A 316 -20.89 -1.55 7.65
N PRO A 317 -20.09 -2.51 8.13
CA PRO A 317 -18.82 -2.87 7.48
C PRO A 317 -19.08 -3.53 6.14
N ARG A 318 -18.27 -3.22 5.14
CA ARG A 318 -18.34 -3.81 3.80
C ARG A 318 -16.98 -4.14 3.24
N ALA A 319 -16.92 -5.21 2.46
CA ALA A 319 -15.74 -5.52 1.69
C ALA A 319 -15.47 -4.43 0.64
N GLN A 320 -14.23 -3.95 0.62
CA GLN A 320 -13.72 -2.98 -0.34
C GLN A 320 -12.93 -3.73 -1.41
N LEU A 321 -13.21 -3.47 -2.67
CA LEU A 321 -12.55 -4.10 -3.81
C LEU A 321 -11.77 -3.06 -4.61
N ARG A 322 -10.51 -3.36 -4.90
CA ARG A 322 -9.69 -2.59 -5.84
C ARG A 322 -9.15 -3.51 -6.92
N GLN A 323 -9.34 -3.16 -8.17
CA GLN A 323 -8.78 -3.83 -9.33
C GLN A 323 -7.81 -2.91 -10.06
N VAL A 324 -6.67 -3.45 -10.50
CA VAL A 324 -5.66 -2.72 -11.28
C VAL A 324 -5.28 -3.56 -12.48
N LEU A 325 -5.29 -2.93 -13.65
CA LEU A 325 -4.69 -3.44 -14.88
C LEU A 325 -3.67 -2.41 -15.34
N GLY A 326 -2.44 -2.80 -15.51
CA GLY A 326 -1.38 -1.86 -15.87
C GLY A 326 -0.28 -2.50 -16.73
N VAL A 327 0.33 -1.67 -17.56
CA VAL A 327 1.60 -1.98 -18.24
C VAL A 327 2.62 -0.98 -17.74
N GLY A 328 3.78 -1.45 -17.32
CA GLY A 328 4.74 -0.60 -16.67
C GLY A 328 6.20 -0.96 -16.93
N LEU A 329 7.03 0.00 -16.62
CA LEU A 329 8.47 -0.14 -16.60
C LEU A 329 8.93 -0.52 -15.18
N VAL A 330 9.86 -1.46 -15.10
CA VAL A 330 10.46 -1.91 -13.83
C VAL A 330 11.97 -1.87 -13.98
N TYR A 331 12.63 -1.35 -12.96
CA TYR A 331 14.09 -1.34 -12.90
C TYR A 331 14.55 -1.88 -11.54
N ALA A 332 15.37 -2.93 -11.59
CA ALA A 332 16.01 -3.52 -10.41
C ALA A 332 17.49 -3.14 -10.38
N PHE A 333 17.97 -2.67 -9.22
CA PHE A 333 19.37 -2.25 -9.04
C PHE A 333 19.96 -2.78 -7.72
N LYS A 334 21.31 -2.86 -7.67
CA LYS A 334 22.06 -3.37 -6.52
C LYS A 334 22.35 -2.32 -5.47
#